data_67a0cb708976f868da90f0a62532107b
#
_entry.id   67a0cb708976f868da90f0a62532107b
#
_cell.length_a   1.000
_cell.length_b   1.000
_cell.length_c   1.000
_cell.angle_alpha   90.00
_cell.angle_beta   90.00
_cell.angle_gamma   90.00
#
_symmetry.space_group_name_H-M   'P 1'
#
loop_
_entity.id
_entity.type
_entity.pdbx_description
1 polymer ?
#
loop_
_entity_poly.entity_id
_entity_poly.type
_entity_poly.pdbx_seq_one_letter_code
_entity_poly.pdbx_strand_id
1 'polypeptide(L)'
;VSYLQKDSALEATYKDYADMAFVVFHRSGGEGHDNPRTMKWNGKSVTDRDSAGEANQPVPGARSMDDHYLQLDQNETDLLAYVCEKFAKVTVILSSSSQMEVGFLDDPKHYAYHDNIVGGMWITGTGHEGAASVIVGETSPSGRTVDTWARDYKLDPVWMNFGNNLVEGSYQKKGNLYANYATDDGYMSSYRGTYVIYKEGIYLGYRYYETRGYTEGLD
;
A
#
# COMPACT_ATOMS: atom_id res chain seq x y z
N VAL A 1 -6.01 12.33 -13.83
CA VAL A 1 -6.50 11.79 -15.12
C VAL A 1 -7.18 12.87 -15.94
N SER A 2 -8.16 13.59 -15.40
CA SER A 2 -8.86 14.65 -16.14
C SER A 2 -7.95 15.75 -16.72
N TYR A 3 -6.80 15.97 -16.09
CA TYR A 3 -5.78 16.90 -16.62
C TYR A 3 -5.11 16.33 -17.87
N LEU A 4 -4.65 15.08 -17.80
CA LEU A 4 -3.99 14.42 -18.95
C LEU A 4 -4.94 14.25 -20.13
N GLN A 5 -6.20 13.91 -19.87
CA GLN A 5 -7.22 13.77 -20.92
C GLN A 5 -7.58 15.10 -21.62
N LYS A 6 -7.27 16.24 -21.01
CA LYS A 6 -7.54 17.57 -21.61
C LYS A 6 -6.40 18.06 -22.49
N ASP A 7 -5.25 17.43 -22.44
CA ASP A 7 -4.07 17.82 -23.23
C ASP A 7 -3.96 16.92 -24.46
N SER A 8 -4.74 17.26 -25.49
CA SER A 8 -4.70 16.55 -26.76
C SER A 8 -3.35 16.68 -27.50
N ALA A 9 -2.60 17.74 -27.23
CA ALA A 9 -1.27 17.92 -27.82
C ALA A 9 -0.27 16.93 -27.16
N LEU A 10 -0.33 16.77 -25.86
CA LEU A 10 0.45 15.75 -25.15
C LEU A 10 0.06 14.34 -25.61
N GLU A 11 -1.22 14.03 -25.64
CA GLU A 11 -1.71 12.71 -26.07
C GLU A 11 -1.27 12.35 -27.49
N ALA A 12 -1.21 13.34 -28.38
CA ALA A 12 -0.76 13.13 -29.77
C ALA A 12 0.72 12.71 -29.86
N THR A 13 1.52 12.96 -28.83
CA THR A 13 2.94 12.57 -28.79
C THR A 13 3.15 11.13 -28.33
N TYR A 14 2.15 10.48 -27.73
CA TYR A 14 2.31 9.13 -27.16
C TYR A 14 2.77 8.09 -28.19
N LYS A 15 2.35 8.22 -29.44
CA LYS A 15 2.79 7.37 -30.55
C LYS A 15 4.31 7.38 -30.78
N ASP A 16 4.97 8.47 -30.38
CA ASP A 16 6.41 8.64 -30.56
C ASP A 16 7.21 7.99 -29.41
N TYR A 17 6.50 7.53 -28.36
CA TYR A 17 7.05 6.90 -27.14
C TYR A 17 6.28 5.62 -26.79
N ALA A 18 5.97 4.81 -27.80
CA ALA A 18 5.00 3.72 -27.68
C ALA A 18 5.57 2.40 -27.13
N ASP A 19 6.88 2.28 -26.89
CA ASP A 19 7.50 1.03 -26.52
C ASP A 19 7.05 0.55 -25.13
N MET A 20 7.00 1.47 -24.15
CA MET A 20 6.61 1.17 -22.77
C MET A 20 6.26 2.47 -22.03
N ALA A 21 5.28 2.39 -21.15
CA ALA A 21 4.98 3.44 -20.19
C ALA A 21 5.41 3.04 -18.78
N PHE A 22 5.83 4.01 -17.99
CA PHE A 22 6.14 3.85 -16.56
C PHE A 22 5.17 4.67 -15.74
N VAL A 23 4.54 4.03 -14.76
CA VAL A 23 3.66 4.70 -13.79
C VAL A 23 4.32 4.63 -12.43
N VAL A 24 4.47 5.78 -11.78
CA VAL A 24 5.13 5.86 -10.47
C VAL A 24 4.07 6.14 -9.40
N PHE A 25 3.98 5.26 -8.42
CA PHE A 25 3.20 5.48 -7.21
C PHE A 25 4.11 5.70 -6.02
N HIS A 26 3.66 6.55 -5.11
CA HIS A 26 4.45 6.97 -3.97
C HIS A 26 3.67 6.82 -2.67
N ARG A 27 4.39 6.37 -1.62
CA ARG A 27 3.93 6.45 -0.24
C ARG A 27 5.02 7.06 0.61
N SER A 28 4.67 8.10 1.34
CA SER A 28 5.57 8.70 2.32
C SER A 28 5.33 8.07 3.68
N GLY A 29 6.42 7.80 4.35
CA GLY A 29 6.45 7.36 5.73
C GLY A 29 7.88 7.47 6.21
N GLY A 30 8.08 7.46 7.51
CA GLY A 30 9.42 7.58 8.08
C GLY A 30 9.40 7.71 9.58
N GLU A 31 10.54 7.92 10.17
CA GLU A 31 10.70 8.09 11.60
C GLU A 31 9.80 9.20 12.15
N GLY A 32 9.02 8.87 13.18
CA GLY A 32 8.04 9.78 13.77
C GLY A 32 6.78 10.03 12.95
N HIS A 33 6.68 9.41 11.77
CA HIS A 33 5.54 9.53 10.86
C HIS A 33 5.11 8.16 10.36
N ASP A 34 4.49 7.39 11.23
CA ASP A 34 3.93 6.08 10.87
C ASP A 34 2.88 6.23 9.78
N ASN A 35 2.88 5.31 8.85
CA ASN A 35 1.83 5.25 7.84
C ASN A 35 0.48 5.05 8.50
N PRO A 36 -0.56 5.80 8.11
CA PRO A 36 -1.90 5.56 8.60
C PRO A 36 -2.39 4.20 8.11
N ARG A 37 -3.19 3.53 8.91
CA ARG A 37 -3.77 2.24 8.54
C ARG A 37 -4.88 2.39 7.50
N THR A 38 -5.66 3.46 7.61
CA THR A 38 -6.83 3.71 6.76
C THR A 38 -6.72 5.05 6.07
N MET A 39 -7.53 5.24 5.03
CA MET A 39 -7.66 6.48 4.29
C MET A 39 -8.72 7.41 4.89
N LYS A 40 -8.75 7.52 6.22
CA LYS A 40 -9.63 8.47 6.93
C LYS A 40 -8.97 9.84 7.03
N TRP A 41 -9.76 10.87 6.88
CA TRP A 41 -9.30 12.24 6.92
C TRP A 41 -10.14 13.10 7.89
N ASN A 42 -9.46 13.89 8.68
CA ASN A 42 -10.08 14.79 9.68
C ASN A 42 -10.19 16.25 9.21
N GLY A 43 -10.01 16.52 7.92
CA GLY A 43 -9.99 17.86 7.37
C GLY A 43 -8.61 18.52 7.36
N LYS A 44 -7.61 17.95 8.04
CA LYS A 44 -6.24 18.50 8.15
C LYS A 44 -5.17 17.49 7.74
N SER A 45 -5.33 16.24 8.15
CA SER A 45 -4.35 15.18 7.88
C SER A 45 -5.02 13.84 7.79
N VAL A 46 -4.36 12.90 7.09
CA VAL A 46 -4.75 11.49 7.12
C VAL A 46 -4.51 10.95 8.52
N THR A 47 -5.45 10.21 9.04
CA THR A 47 -5.35 9.61 10.36
C THR A 47 -6.06 8.27 10.39
N ASP A 48 -5.46 7.32 11.08
CA ASP A 48 -6.09 6.06 11.46
C ASP A 48 -6.77 6.14 12.84
N ARG A 49 -6.64 7.28 13.49
CA ARG A 49 -7.25 7.51 14.80
C ARG A 49 -8.66 8.04 14.62
N ASP A 50 -9.63 7.25 15.02
CA ASP A 50 -10.96 7.76 15.34
C ASP A 50 -10.87 8.52 16.67
N SER A 51 -10.40 9.74 16.65
CA SER A 51 -10.79 10.67 17.67
C SER A 51 -12.25 10.99 17.41
N ALA A 52 -13.11 10.72 18.38
CA ALA A 52 -14.55 10.82 18.25
C ALA A 52 -14.95 12.13 17.52
N GLY A 53 -15.46 11.99 16.31
CA GLY A 53 -15.97 13.10 15.51
C GLY A 53 -14.98 13.80 14.57
N GLU A 54 -13.68 13.42 14.51
CA GLU A 54 -12.71 14.15 13.71
C GLU A 54 -12.39 13.52 12.35
N ALA A 55 -12.59 12.21 12.20
CA ALA A 55 -12.31 11.50 10.96
C ALA A 55 -13.57 10.83 10.45
N ASN A 56 -14.37 11.58 9.71
CA ASN A 56 -15.69 11.12 9.26
C ASN A 56 -15.83 11.03 7.75
N GLN A 57 -14.75 11.17 7.01
CA GLN A 57 -14.80 11.11 5.55
C GLN A 57 -13.51 10.49 5.01
N PRO A 58 -13.58 9.88 3.81
CA PRO A 58 -12.39 9.36 3.16
C PRO A 58 -11.46 10.49 2.73
N VAL A 59 -10.16 10.20 2.65
CA VAL A 59 -9.19 11.06 1.97
C VAL A 59 -9.67 11.32 0.54
N PRO A 60 -9.51 12.54 0.01
CA PRO A 60 -9.77 12.78 -1.40
C PRO A 60 -8.99 11.81 -2.28
N GLY A 61 -9.70 11.01 -3.06
CA GLY A 61 -9.13 9.94 -3.85
C GLY A 61 -9.33 8.53 -3.28
N ALA A 62 -9.57 8.36 -1.98
CA ALA A 62 -9.95 7.07 -1.44
C ALA A 62 -11.35 6.65 -1.94
N ARG A 63 -11.52 5.39 -2.28
CA ARG A 63 -12.81 4.84 -2.73
C ARG A 63 -13.77 4.67 -1.56
N SER A 64 -13.23 4.40 -0.38
CA SER A 64 -13.99 4.28 0.84
C SER A 64 -13.17 4.64 2.08
N MET A 65 -13.82 4.77 3.23
CA MET A 65 -13.13 4.94 4.51
C MET A 65 -12.44 3.64 4.99
N ASP A 66 -12.80 2.50 4.39
CA ASP A 66 -12.20 1.21 4.71
C ASP A 66 -10.97 0.90 3.85
N ASP A 67 -10.65 1.76 2.90
CA ASP A 67 -9.39 1.67 2.16
C ASP A 67 -8.21 1.86 3.11
N HIS A 68 -7.15 1.13 2.89
CA HIS A 68 -5.92 1.33 3.64
C HIS A 68 -4.90 2.14 2.82
N TYR A 69 -3.99 2.79 3.53
CA TYR A 69 -3.04 3.73 2.93
C TYR A 69 -2.07 3.08 1.94
N LEU A 70 -1.82 1.79 2.07
CA LEU A 70 -0.84 1.06 1.25
C LEU A 70 -1.42 0.41 -0.01
N GLN A 71 -2.73 0.55 -0.25
CA GLN A 71 -3.36 0.17 -1.53
C GLN A 71 -3.44 1.36 -2.49
N LEU A 72 -3.72 1.10 -3.76
CA LEU A 72 -3.96 2.17 -4.73
C LEU A 72 -5.30 2.86 -4.45
N ASP A 73 -5.29 4.18 -4.42
CA ASP A 73 -6.50 4.99 -4.34
C ASP A 73 -7.20 5.11 -5.71
N GLN A 74 -8.36 5.77 -5.75
CA GLN A 74 -9.12 5.93 -6.98
C GLN A 74 -8.36 6.75 -8.03
N ASN A 75 -7.64 7.81 -7.61
CA ASN A 75 -6.87 8.62 -8.55
C ASN A 75 -5.72 7.85 -9.18
N GLU A 76 -5.04 7.03 -8.38
CA GLU A 76 -3.96 6.16 -8.84
C GLU A 76 -4.50 5.04 -9.75
N THR A 77 -5.62 4.45 -9.38
CA THR A 77 -6.32 3.44 -10.21
C THR A 77 -6.76 4.03 -11.55
N ASP A 78 -7.34 5.22 -11.54
CA ASP A 78 -7.76 5.90 -12.77
C ASP A 78 -6.56 6.27 -13.65
N LEU A 79 -5.45 6.70 -13.04
CA LEU A 79 -4.22 6.98 -13.77
C LEU A 79 -3.67 5.70 -14.43
N LEU A 80 -3.60 4.61 -13.67
CA LEU A 80 -3.13 3.32 -14.17
C LEU A 80 -4.00 2.83 -15.34
N ALA A 81 -5.31 2.88 -15.18
CA ALA A 81 -6.26 2.50 -16.23
C ALA A 81 -6.09 3.35 -17.50
N TYR A 82 -5.96 4.67 -17.34
CA TYR A 82 -5.71 5.57 -18.47
C TYR A 82 -4.40 5.23 -19.21
N VAL A 83 -3.32 4.98 -18.49
CA VAL A 83 -2.04 4.64 -19.11
C VAL A 83 -2.12 3.26 -19.77
N CYS A 84 -2.76 2.29 -19.15
CA CYS A 84 -2.97 0.97 -19.74
C CYS A 84 -3.85 0.99 -20.99
N GLU A 85 -4.78 1.94 -21.10
CA GLU A 85 -5.55 2.18 -22.35
C GLU A 85 -4.68 2.70 -23.49
N LYS A 86 -3.69 3.55 -23.17
CA LYS A 86 -2.90 4.27 -24.20
C LYS A 86 -1.63 3.54 -24.63
N PHE A 87 -1.10 2.64 -23.82
CA PHE A 87 0.18 1.97 -24.06
C PHE A 87 0.05 0.46 -24.00
N ALA A 88 0.74 -0.22 -24.90
CA ALA A 88 0.69 -1.67 -25.00
C ALA A 88 1.43 -2.41 -23.86
N LYS A 89 2.37 -1.75 -23.21
CA LYS A 89 3.14 -2.29 -22.08
C LYS A 89 3.28 -1.22 -21.02
N VAL A 90 3.01 -1.59 -19.80
CA VAL A 90 3.10 -0.70 -18.63
C VAL A 90 3.95 -1.37 -17.56
N THR A 91 4.89 -0.62 -17.00
CA THR A 91 5.65 -1.02 -15.83
C THR A 91 5.34 -0.07 -14.68
N VAL A 92 5.05 -0.62 -13.52
CA VAL A 92 4.75 0.18 -12.33
C VAL A 92 6.00 0.32 -11.47
N ILE A 93 6.28 1.55 -11.06
CA ILE A 93 7.38 1.86 -10.15
C ILE A 93 6.78 2.28 -8.80
N LEU A 94 7.10 1.53 -7.75
CA LEU A 94 6.69 1.83 -6.39
C LEU A 94 7.82 2.57 -5.68
N SER A 95 7.66 3.87 -5.48
CA SER A 95 8.58 4.72 -4.72
C SER A 95 8.06 4.87 -3.30
N SER A 96 8.38 3.93 -2.44
CA SER A 96 7.82 3.86 -1.10
C SER A 96 8.85 3.38 -0.09
N SER A 97 8.81 3.95 1.11
CA SER A 97 9.59 3.46 2.26
C SER A 97 8.99 2.21 2.90
N SER A 98 7.77 1.87 2.55
CA SER A 98 7.02 0.71 3.06
C SER A 98 6.56 -0.16 1.90
N GLN A 99 6.25 -1.41 2.19
CA GLN A 99 5.56 -2.27 1.25
C GLN A 99 4.21 -1.66 0.85
N MET A 100 3.83 -1.82 -0.39
CA MET A 100 2.48 -1.53 -0.87
C MET A 100 1.78 -2.83 -1.24
N GLU A 101 0.47 -2.81 -1.25
CA GLU A 101 -0.34 -3.90 -1.79
C GLU A 101 -0.11 -4.03 -3.29
N VAL A 102 0.16 -5.23 -3.77
CA VAL A 102 0.63 -5.46 -5.15
C VAL A 102 -0.25 -6.41 -5.97
N GLY A 103 -1.44 -6.74 -5.50
CA GLY A 103 -2.38 -7.60 -6.24
C GLY A 103 -2.68 -7.11 -7.66
N PHE A 104 -2.62 -5.83 -7.91
CA PHE A 104 -2.83 -5.26 -9.24
C PHE A 104 -1.76 -5.65 -10.26
N LEU A 105 -0.63 -6.20 -9.84
CA LEU A 105 0.45 -6.63 -10.76
C LEU A 105 0.16 -7.99 -11.40
N ASP A 106 -0.52 -8.90 -10.69
CA ASP A 106 -0.62 -10.29 -11.13
C ASP A 106 -1.93 -11.02 -10.77
N ASP A 107 -2.86 -10.38 -10.07
CA ASP A 107 -4.16 -10.98 -9.76
C ASP A 107 -5.27 -10.42 -10.68
N PRO A 108 -5.77 -11.21 -11.65
CA PRO A 108 -6.85 -10.76 -12.55
C PRO A 108 -8.15 -10.38 -11.85
N LYS A 109 -8.32 -10.71 -10.58
CA LYS A 109 -9.50 -10.33 -9.79
C LYS A 109 -9.32 -9.00 -9.06
N HIS A 110 -8.09 -8.48 -9.03
CA HIS A 110 -7.81 -7.22 -8.37
C HIS A 110 -8.43 -6.05 -9.16
N TYR A 111 -9.02 -5.10 -8.46
CA TYR A 111 -9.76 -3.97 -9.05
C TYR A 111 -8.94 -3.05 -9.96
N ALA A 112 -7.63 -3.03 -9.80
CA ALA A 112 -6.70 -2.21 -10.60
C ALA A 112 -5.79 -3.06 -11.50
N TYR A 113 -6.13 -4.33 -11.73
CA TYR A 113 -5.39 -5.20 -12.63
C TYR A 113 -5.64 -4.83 -14.10
N HIS A 114 -4.57 -4.90 -14.90
CA HIS A 114 -4.62 -4.78 -16.36
C HIS A 114 -3.64 -5.76 -17.00
N ASP A 115 -4.06 -6.45 -18.05
CA ASP A 115 -3.28 -7.51 -18.73
C ASP A 115 -1.95 -7.04 -19.31
N ASN A 116 -1.81 -5.75 -19.58
CA ASN A 116 -0.63 -5.14 -20.16
C ASN A 116 0.34 -4.54 -19.12
N ILE A 117 0.11 -4.76 -17.85
CA ILE A 117 1.12 -4.52 -16.81
C ILE A 117 2.14 -5.65 -16.90
N VAL A 118 3.34 -5.35 -17.36
CA VAL A 118 4.39 -6.34 -17.64
C VAL A 118 5.39 -6.50 -16.51
N GLY A 119 5.31 -5.67 -15.48
CA GLY A 119 6.17 -5.78 -14.31
C GLY A 119 6.03 -4.64 -13.33
N GLY A 120 6.66 -4.83 -12.18
CA GLY A 120 6.78 -3.85 -11.11
C GLY A 120 8.23 -3.71 -10.65
N MET A 121 8.60 -2.51 -10.26
CA MET A 121 9.89 -2.20 -9.67
C MET A 121 9.66 -1.43 -8.38
N TRP A 122 10.37 -1.81 -7.33
CA TRP A 122 10.42 -1.03 -6.10
C TRP A 122 11.72 -0.24 -6.03
N ILE A 123 11.62 1.05 -5.76
CA ILE A 123 12.76 1.93 -5.56
C ILE A 123 12.60 2.70 -4.25
N THR A 124 13.71 2.98 -3.60
CA THR A 124 13.73 3.79 -2.38
C THR A 124 15.02 4.62 -2.31
N GLY A 125 14.98 5.73 -1.57
CA GLY A 125 16.15 6.57 -1.38
C GLY A 125 16.63 7.28 -2.63
N THR A 126 17.93 7.30 -2.86
CA THR A 126 18.61 8.09 -3.90
C THR A 126 19.06 7.26 -5.12
N GLY A 127 18.63 6.02 -5.23
CA GLY A 127 19.10 5.08 -6.26
C GLY A 127 18.50 5.25 -7.67
N HIS A 128 18.03 6.43 -8.04
CA HIS A 128 17.31 6.66 -9.30
C HIS A 128 18.17 6.40 -10.55
N GLU A 129 19.47 6.66 -10.49
CA GLU A 129 20.39 6.33 -11.59
C GLU A 129 20.49 4.83 -11.84
N GLY A 130 20.55 4.04 -10.75
CA GLY A 130 20.51 2.59 -10.83
C GLY A 130 19.20 2.06 -11.42
N ALA A 131 18.07 2.65 -11.04
CA ALA A 131 16.77 2.32 -11.61
C ALA A 131 16.72 2.65 -13.13
N ALA A 132 17.23 3.81 -13.51
CA ALA A 132 17.31 4.20 -14.92
C ALA A 132 18.19 3.24 -15.74
N SER A 133 19.34 2.83 -15.21
CA SER A 133 20.25 1.86 -15.85
C SER A 133 19.57 0.49 -16.05
N VAL A 134 18.75 0.05 -15.11
CA VAL A 134 17.93 -1.16 -15.26
C VAL A 134 16.88 -0.98 -16.35
N ILE A 135 16.18 0.15 -16.37
CA ILE A 135 15.11 0.43 -17.33
C ILE A 135 15.64 0.45 -18.76
N VAL A 136 16.81 1.04 -18.99
CA VAL A 136 17.42 1.09 -20.34
C VAL A 136 18.22 -0.18 -20.68
N GLY A 137 18.26 -1.16 -19.79
CA GLY A 137 18.87 -2.45 -20.03
C GLY A 137 20.40 -2.51 -19.92
N GLU A 138 21.03 -1.48 -19.36
CA GLU A 138 22.47 -1.46 -19.09
C GLU A 138 22.87 -2.37 -17.95
N THR A 139 21.98 -2.54 -16.97
CA THR A 139 22.22 -3.34 -15.76
C THR A 139 21.04 -4.28 -15.51
N SER A 140 21.34 -5.54 -15.24
CA SER A 140 20.32 -6.49 -14.78
C SER A 140 19.95 -6.23 -13.31
N PRO A 141 18.66 -6.18 -12.95
CA PRO A 141 18.26 -5.99 -11.57
C PRO A 141 18.64 -7.22 -10.73
N SER A 142 19.34 -7.00 -9.63
CA SER A 142 19.73 -8.05 -8.69
C SER A 142 19.13 -7.90 -7.29
N GLY A 143 18.54 -6.74 -7.02
CA GLY A 143 17.87 -6.48 -5.75
C GLY A 143 16.68 -7.39 -5.53
N ARG A 144 16.44 -7.73 -4.26
CA ARG A 144 15.28 -8.50 -3.80
C ARG A 144 14.71 -7.82 -2.57
N THR A 145 13.39 -7.85 -2.45
CA THR A 145 12.75 -7.45 -1.19
C THR A 145 13.02 -8.53 -0.15
N VAL A 146 13.21 -8.09 1.09
CA VAL A 146 13.46 -9.02 2.22
C VAL A 146 12.15 -9.59 2.78
N ASP A 147 11.04 -8.98 2.42
CA ASP A 147 9.71 -9.33 2.89
C ASP A 147 8.85 -9.87 1.74
N THR A 148 7.88 -10.68 2.08
CA THR A 148 6.80 -11.08 1.16
C THR A 148 5.79 -9.94 1.03
N TRP A 149 5.55 -9.49 -0.18
CA TRP A 149 4.56 -8.46 -0.45
C TRP A 149 3.19 -9.08 -0.69
N ALA A 150 2.19 -8.59 0.02
CA ALA A 150 0.84 -9.12 -0.06
C ALA A 150 0.11 -8.62 -1.31
N ARG A 151 -0.70 -9.50 -1.91
CA ARG A 151 -1.69 -9.12 -2.93
C ARG A 151 -2.85 -8.33 -2.33
N ASP A 152 -3.24 -8.70 -1.11
CA ASP A 152 -4.27 -8.04 -0.29
C ASP A 152 -3.85 -8.13 1.17
N TYR A 153 -3.54 -7.00 1.79
CA TYR A 153 -3.14 -6.95 3.19
C TYR A 153 -4.23 -7.39 4.15
N LYS A 154 -5.50 -7.25 3.78
CA LYS A 154 -6.61 -7.66 4.64
C LYS A 154 -6.70 -9.17 4.84
N LEU A 155 -6.05 -9.93 3.95
CA LEU A 155 -5.91 -11.37 4.06
C LEU A 155 -4.67 -11.82 4.85
N ASP A 156 -3.78 -10.88 5.17
CA ASP A 156 -2.59 -11.16 5.97
C ASP A 156 -2.95 -11.22 7.46
N PRO A 157 -2.52 -12.26 8.20
CA PRO A 157 -2.85 -12.40 9.62
C PRO A 157 -2.33 -11.24 10.47
N VAL A 158 -1.22 -10.63 10.07
CA VAL A 158 -0.65 -9.46 10.76
C VAL A 158 -1.57 -8.26 10.64
N TRP A 159 -2.27 -8.09 9.53
CA TRP A 159 -3.21 -6.98 9.33
C TRP A 159 -4.24 -6.88 10.42
N MET A 160 -4.78 -8.03 10.85
CA MET A 160 -5.79 -8.08 11.91
C MET A 160 -5.21 -7.82 13.30
N ASN A 161 -3.92 -8.03 13.48
CA ASN A 161 -3.23 -7.94 14.75
C ASN A 161 -2.41 -6.68 14.93
N PHE A 162 -2.20 -5.90 13.87
CA PHE A 162 -1.37 -4.70 13.89
C PHE A 162 -2.19 -3.42 13.79
N GLY A 163 -1.76 -2.38 14.51
CA GLY A 163 -2.32 -1.04 14.46
C GLY A 163 -3.64 -0.90 15.22
N ASN A 164 -4.22 0.27 15.10
CA ASN A 164 -5.49 0.59 15.73
C ASN A 164 -6.64 0.07 14.86
N ASN A 165 -7.09 -1.15 15.08
CA ASN A 165 -8.37 -1.60 14.54
C ASN A 165 -9.50 -0.90 15.29
N LEU A 166 -9.65 0.36 15.03
CA LEU A 166 -10.70 1.14 15.66
C LEU A 166 -12.03 0.78 15.02
N VAL A 167 -12.88 0.22 15.83
CA VAL A 167 -14.31 0.29 15.63
C VAL A 167 -14.80 1.46 16.42
N GLU A 168 -15.48 2.33 15.69
CA GLU A 168 -16.23 3.46 16.24
C GLU A 168 -15.89 3.84 17.67
N GLY A 169 -15.05 4.83 17.83
CA GLY A 169 -14.87 5.56 19.07
C GLY A 169 -14.16 4.86 20.21
N SER A 170 -13.46 3.76 19.99
CA SER A 170 -12.59 3.24 21.04
C SER A 170 -11.41 2.40 20.55
N TYR A 171 -10.24 2.69 21.10
CA TYR A 171 -9.02 1.92 20.98
C TYR A 171 -9.15 0.44 21.43
N GLN A 172 -10.29 0.02 21.90
CA GLN A 172 -10.44 -1.22 22.63
C GLN A 172 -11.43 -2.21 22.02
N LYS A 173 -12.15 -1.87 20.98
CA LYS A 173 -13.34 -2.64 20.62
C LYS A 173 -13.21 -3.68 19.54
N LYS A 174 -12.12 -3.76 18.78
CA LYS A 174 -11.96 -4.86 17.83
C LYS A 174 -10.57 -5.44 17.81
N GLY A 175 -10.59 -6.71 17.87
CA GLY A 175 -9.42 -7.53 17.63
C GLY A 175 -8.43 -7.49 18.77
N ASN A 176 -7.29 -7.94 18.49
CA ASN A 176 -6.22 -8.20 19.39
C ASN A 176 -5.19 -7.12 19.38
N LEU A 177 -5.65 -5.96 19.13
CA LEU A 177 -4.72 -4.91 18.85
C LEU A 177 -4.35 -4.23 20.13
N TYR A 178 -3.69 -3.20 20.08
CA TYR A 178 -3.21 -2.45 21.19
C TYR A 178 -4.33 -2.14 22.19
N ALA A 179 -4.32 -2.75 23.35
CA ALA A 179 -5.07 -2.26 24.48
C ALA A 179 -4.20 -1.28 25.24
N ASN A 180 -4.77 -0.18 25.69
CA ASN A 180 -4.11 0.67 26.65
C ASN A 180 -3.96 -0.10 27.95
N TYR A 181 -2.77 -0.45 28.31
CA TYR A 181 -2.46 -1.11 29.57
C TYR A 181 -2.13 -0.04 30.59
N ALA A 182 -3.03 0.17 31.53
CA ALA A 182 -2.72 0.91 32.74
C ALA A 182 -2.15 -0.09 33.74
N THR A 183 -0.90 0.04 34.10
CA THR A 183 -0.35 -0.72 35.22
C THR A 183 -0.78 -0.05 36.53
N ASP A 184 -1.26 -0.82 37.47
CA ASP A 184 -1.69 -0.32 38.79
C ASP A 184 -0.52 0.24 39.62
N ASP A 185 0.71 0.08 39.16
CA ASP A 185 1.92 0.55 39.85
C ASP A 185 2.27 2.03 39.57
N GLY A 186 1.48 2.73 38.78
CA GLY A 186 1.68 4.14 38.48
C GLY A 186 2.92 4.48 37.65
N TYR A 187 3.79 3.51 37.38
CA TYR A 187 5.04 3.71 36.63
C TYR A 187 4.79 4.06 35.17
N MET A 188 3.70 3.56 34.60
CA MET A 188 3.31 3.76 33.21
C MET A 188 2.20 4.81 33.04
N SER A 189 1.90 5.58 34.07
CA SER A 189 0.81 6.55 34.01
C SER A 189 1.03 7.70 33.01
N SER A 190 2.27 7.95 32.62
CA SER A 190 2.63 8.94 31.59
C SER A 190 2.79 8.31 30.20
N TYR A 191 3.01 7.00 30.13
CA TYR A 191 3.01 6.24 28.89
C TYR A 191 1.78 5.35 28.93
N ARG A 192 0.77 5.65 28.14
CA ARG A 192 -0.33 4.71 27.93
C ARG A 192 0.28 3.46 27.30
N GLY A 193 0.64 2.51 28.13
CA GLY A 193 1.26 1.26 27.72
C GLY A 193 0.36 0.57 26.70
N THR A 194 0.87 0.37 25.52
CA THR A 194 0.20 -0.39 24.47
C THR A 194 0.91 -1.73 24.32
N TYR A 195 0.18 -2.78 24.07
CA TYR A 195 0.75 -4.09 23.78
C TYR A 195 0.13 -4.69 22.53
N VAL A 196 0.88 -5.57 21.89
CA VAL A 196 0.43 -6.33 20.72
C VAL A 196 0.37 -7.80 21.09
N ILE A 197 -0.70 -8.46 20.71
CA ILE A 197 -0.80 -9.91 20.81
C ILE A 197 -0.49 -10.51 19.46
N TYR A 198 0.65 -11.16 19.33
CA TYR A 198 1.07 -11.85 18.10
C TYR A 198 0.31 -13.17 17.95
N LYS A 199 -0.96 -13.10 17.58
CA LYS A 199 -1.80 -14.30 17.39
C LYS A 199 -1.35 -15.18 16.25
N GLU A 200 -0.72 -14.59 15.26
CA GLU A 200 -0.12 -15.26 14.12
C GLU A 200 1.04 -16.17 14.53
N GLY A 201 1.64 -15.95 15.71
CA GLY A 201 2.77 -16.73 16.20
C GLY A 201 3.96 -16.67 15.24
N ILE A 202 4.40 -17.84 14.75
CA ILE A 202 5.50 -17.94 13.77
C ILE A 202 5.06 -17.74 12.31
N TYR A 203 3.76 -17.65 12.05
CA TYR A 203 3.22 -17.57 10.69
C TYR A 203 3.16 -16.14 10.20
N LEU A 204 4.34 -15.58 9.91
CA LEU A 204 4.55 -14.25 9.35
C LEU A 204 5.16 -14.34 7.96
N GLY A 205 4.76 -13.45 7.06
CA GLY A 205 5.34 -13.31 5.73
C GLY A 205 5.38 -14.64 4.98
N TYR A 206 6.53 -15.02 4.45
CA TYR A 206 6.67 -16.23 3.66
C TYR A 206 6.21 -17.51 4.40
N ARG A 207 6.43 -17.60 5.71
CA ARG A 207 5.99 -18.77 6.48
C ARG A 207 4.47 -18.94 6.49
N TYR A 208 3.74 -17.84 6.50
CA TYR A 208 2.29 -17.87 6.38
C TYR A 208 1.85 -18.28 4.99
N TYR A 209 2.35 -17.61 3.96
CA TYR A 209 1.93 -17.83 2.58
C TYR A 209 2.32 -19.22 2.08
N GLU A 210 3.54 -19.69 2.33
CA GLU A 210 3.98 -21.03 1.96
C GLU A 210 3.19 -22.11 2.69
N THR A 211 2.91 -21.91 3.98
CA THR A 211 2.11 -22.87 4.75
C THR A 211 0.69 -22.95 4.20
N ARG A 212 0.06 -21.84 3.90
CA ARG A 212 -1.27 -21.84 3.27
C ARG A 212 -1.25 -22.46 1.89
N GLY A 213 -0.28 -22.10 1.05
CA GLY A 213 -0.12 -22.70 -0.26
C GLY A 213 -0.06 -24.22 -0.17
N TYR A 214 0.76 -24.74 0.73
CA TYR A 214 0.88 -26.18 0.95
C TYR A 214 -0.39 -26.83 1.52
N THR A 215 -1.04 -26.19 2.51
CA THR A 215 -2.20 -26.79 3.21
C THR A 215 -3.52 -26.62 2.48
N GLU A 216 -3.68 -25.54 1.73
CA GLU A 216 -4.92 -25.17 1.05
C GLU A 216 -4.86 -25.39 -0.47
N GLY A 217 -3.69 -25.77 -1.00
CA GLY A 217 -3.49 -25.96 -2.44
C GLY A 217 -3.62 -24.64 -3.23
N LEU A 218 -3.27 -23.55 -2.61
CA LEU A 218 -3.27 -22.21 -3.21
C LEU A 218 -1.89 -21.97 -3.82
N ASP A 219 -1.73 -22.23 -5.09
CA ASP A 219 -0.53 -21.92 -5.87
C ASP A 219 -0.46 -20.42 -6.21
#